data_b371025abd05e770e3fb3180f37f7846
#
_entry.id   b371025abd05e770e3fb3180f37f7846
#
_cell.length_a   1.000
_cell.length_b   1.000
_cell.length_c   1.000
_cell.angle_alpha   90.00
_cell.angle_beta   90.00
_cell.angle_gamma   90.00
#
_symmetry.space_group_name_H-M   'P 1'
#
loop_
_entity.id
_entity.type
_entity.pdbx_description
1 polymer ?
#
loop_
_entity_poly.entity_id
_entity_poly.type
_entity_poly.pdbx_seq_one_letter_code
_entity_poly.pdbx_strand_id
1 'polypeptide(L)'
;MIILKPENQDIEFKQSWQDEYLKWICAFANTKGGILYIGVNDKGTVTGVQDFHKLSETIPLKITQSMGLLCDVSVADDSDNNLKYLVIKVNKYENPVSYHGKYYKRVGSTTQEVTGFELNDLILNAYGLSWDAVSIPDVSVKDFDERAFKVFKTWAIRTNRFKEEELEISNEALLQNLRAFDKERLTRAAVMAFHPDPEKWVIGAYTKIGYFANDADILFQDEIHGSLMTQVEDALDIIYTKYMKALISYPDEIHRAETYFFPRGAFRELLLKALIHKDYTKPYPIQILIYKDKIDIWNIGEMPETVKIEDLYKLHHSAPRNPKIADIFFKCGFIESWGRGYFKIKTICEEQNATLPEPKVVSGGFSAICNSSETYKKLAAEYGIDGFAETAQKVPSNCPEVAQKLPRKPMKQFVRIQRVVSVGRI
;
A
#
# COMPACT_ATOMS: atom_id res chain seq x y z
N MET A 1 -18.94 -23.47 35.53
CA MET A 1 -17.60 -23.23 34.97
C MET A 1 -17.58 -21.88 34.27
N ILE A 2 -16.54 -21.10 34.46
CA ILE A 2 -16.35 -19.84 33.68
C ILE A 2 -15.41 -20.17 32.53
N ILE A 3 -15.83 -19.85 31.29
CA ILE A 3 -14.97 -19.96 30.13
C ILE A 3 -13.97 -18.80 30.19
N LEU A 4 -12.67 -19.11 30.31
CA LEU A 4 -11.63 -18.16 30.71
C LEU A 4 -11.28 -17.05 29.71
N LYS A 5 -11.83 -17.05 28.51
CA LYS A 5 -11.54 -16.02 27.49
C LYS A 5 -12.82 -15.24 27.19
N PRO A 6 -12.81 -13.89 27.30
CA PRO A 6 -13.97 -13.06 26.90
C PRO A 6 -14.25 -13.17 25.40
N GLU A 7 -15.43 -12.75 25.00
CA GLU A 7 -15.76 -12.58 23.57
C GLU A 7 -14.71 -11.73 22.86
N ASN A 8 -14.32 -12.17 21.68
CA ASN A 8 -13.33 -11.52 20.84
C ASN A 8 -13.55 -11.88 19.37
N GLN A 9 -12.56 -11.66 18.53
CA GLN A 9 -12.67 -11.97 17.10
C GLN A 9 -12.93 -13.46 16.84
N ASP A 10 -12.45 -14.36 17.70
CA ASP A 10 -12.46 -15.81 17.49
C ASP A 10 -13.42 -16.53 18.45
N ILE A 11 -14.08 -15.84 19.37
CA ILE A 11 -14.97 -16.41 20.38
C ILE A 11 -16.25 -15.59 20.49
N GLU A 12 -17.38 -16.29 20.48
CA GLU A 12 -18.72 -15.71 20.69
C GLU A 12 -19.54 -16.56 21.64
N PHE A 13 -20.35 -15.94 22.51
CA PHE A 13 -21.22 -16.58 23.47
C PHE A 13 -22.69 -16.31 23.17
N LYS A 14 -23.55 -17.31 23.33
CA LYS A 14 -25.00 -17.17 23.21
C LYS A 14 -25.68 -18.07 24.24
N GLN A 15 -26.68 -17.53 24.94
CA GLN A 15 -27.40 -18.30 25.98
C GLN A 15 -28.33 -19.36 25.39
N SER A 16 -28.88 -19.14 24.21
CA SER A 16 -29.76 -20.06 23.49
C SER A 16 -29.45 -20.06 22.03
N TRP A 17 -29.94 -21.06 21.27
CA TRP A 17 -29.77 -21.10 19.83
C TRP A 17 -30.84 -20.26 19.12
N GLN A 18 -30.43 -19.47 18.12
CA GLN A 18 -31.28 -18.83 17.14
C GLN A 18 -30.67 -19.00 15.75
N ASP A 19 -31.49 -19.22 14.73
CA ASP A 19 -31.01 -19.49 13.37
C ASP A 19 -30.27 -18.31 12.77
N GLU A 20 -30.49 -17.09 13.24
CA GLU A 20 -29.73 -15.93 12.81
C GLU A 20 -28.24 -16.01 13.19
N TYR A 21 -27.86 -16.85 14.17
CA TYR A 21 -26.46 -17.05 14.56
C TYR A 21 -25.64 -17.78 13.49
N LEU A 22 -26.26 -18.30 12.45
CA LEU A 22 -25.58 -18.76 11.25
C LEU A 22 -24.74 -17.64 10.58
N LYS A 23 -25.09 -16.36 10.83
CA LYS A 23 -24.25 -15.21 10.40
C LYS A 23 -22.88 -15.22 11.04
N TRP A 24 -22.76 -15.57 12.35
CA TRP A 24 -21.48 -15.66 13.06
C TRP A 24 -20.64 -16.81 12.52
N ILE A 25 -21.27 -17.94 12.20
CA ILE A 25 -20.60 -19.09 11.58
C ILE A 25 -20.06 -18.70 10.19
N CYS A 26 -20.87 -18.03 9.38
CA CYS A 26 -20.43 -17.44 8.11
C CYS A 26 -19.23 -16.48 8.30
N ALA A 27 -19.33 -15.59 9.28
CA ALA A 27 -18.28 -14.62 9.57
C ALA A 27 -16.98 -15.27 10.05
N PHE A 28 -17.05 -16.28 10.91
CA PHE A 28 -15.88 -17.06 11.32
C PHE A 28 -15.23 -17.76 10.12
N ALA A 29 -16.02 -18.42 9.26
CA ALA A 29 -15.52 -19.11 8.07
C ALA A 29 -14.77 -18.16 7.12
N ASN A 30 -15.24 -16.93 6.97
CA ASN A 30 -14.64 -15.90 6.11
C ASN A 30 -13.50 -15.10 6.77
N THR A 31 -13.17 -15.38 8.05
CA THR A 31 -12.12 -14.62 8.77
C THR A 31 -10.95 -15.56 9.14
N LYS A 32 -10.83 -15.94 10.39
CA LYS A 32 -9.75 -16.81 10.90
C LYS A 32 -10.26 -18.14 11.45
N GLY A 33 -11.54 -18.40 11.29
CA GLY A 33 -12.26 -19.42 12.05
C GLY A 33 -12.68 -18.87 13.41
N GLY A 34 -13.21 -19.74 14.27
CA GLY A 34 -13.62 -19.34 15.61
C GLY A 34 -14.51 -20.39 16.30
N ILE A 35 -14.96 -20.04 17.48
CA ILE A 35 -15.80 -20.91 18.32
C ILE A 35 -17.03 -20.14 18.77
N LEU A 36 -18.20 -20.72 18.52
CA LEU A 36 -19.49 -20.25 19.02
C LEU A 36 -19.97 -21.19 20.12
N TYR A 37 -20.16 -20.64 21.29
CA TYR A 37 -20.69 -21.36 22.45
C TYR A 37 -22.18 -21.09 22.62
N ILE A 38 -23.00 -22.14 22.77
CA ILE A 38 -24.42 -22.02 23.03
C ILE A 38 -24.73 -22.58 24.42
N GLY A 39 -25.43 -21.83 25.25
CA GLY A 39 -25.64 -22.10 26.68
C GLY A 39 -24.63 -21.38 27.57
N VAL A 40 -24.07 -20.28 27.07
CA VAL A 40 -23.09 -19.44 27.79
C VAL A 40 -23.55 -17.98 27.70
N ASN A 41 -23.48 -17.26 28.81
CA ASN A 41 -23.83 -15.82 28.83
C ASN A 41 -22.63 -14.95 28.43
N ASP A 42 -22.87 -13.66 28.18
CA ASP A 42 -21.85 -12.68 27.74
C ASP A 42 -20.66 -12.53 28.72
N LYS A 43 -20.80 -13.00 29.97
CA LYS A 43 -19.72 -13.02 30.97
C LYS A 43 -18.88 -14.31 30.92
N GLY A 44 -19.17 -15.21 29.99
CA GLY A 44 -18.51 -16.50 29.86
C GLY A 44 -18.95 -17.53 30.90
N THR A 45 -20.09 -17.33 31.58
CA THR A 45 -20.63 -18.28 32.54
C THR A 45 -21.57 -19.24 31.83
N VAL A 46 -21.42 -20.54 32.08
CA VAL A 46 -22.30 -21.59 31.53
C VAL A 46 -23.68 -21.50 32.19
N THR A 47 -24.71 -21.29 31.37
CA THR A 47 -26.13 -21.27 31.78
C THR A 47 -26.85 -22.55 31.39
N GLY A 48 -26.24 -23.34 30.50
CA GLY A 48 -26.79 -24.60 30.00
C GLY A 48 -27.83 -24.43 28.89
N VAL A 49 -28.06 -25.51 28.17
CA VAL A 49 -29.10 -25.63 27.11
C VAL A 49 -29.98 -26.85 27.35
N GLN A 50 -31.30 -26.66 27.33
CA GLN A 50 -32.22 -27.76 27.63
C GLN A 50 -32.29 -28.80 26.50
N ASP A 51 -32.36 -28.38 25.24
CA ASP A 51 -32.53 -29.25 24.08
C ASP A 51 -31.20 -29.62 23.37
N PHE A 52 -30.14 -29.79 24.14
CA PHE A 52 -28.76 -29.96 23.59
C PHE A 52 -28.66 -31.17 22.64
N HIS A 53 -29.35 -32.29 22.87
CA HIS A 53 -29.38 -33.44 21.95
C HIS A 53 -29.99 -33.07 20.59
N LYS A 54 -31.16 -32.47 20.57
CA LYS A 54 -31.81 -32.03 19.34
C LYS A 54 -30.99 -30.98 18.60
N LEU A 55 -30.38 -30.03 19.32
CA LEU A 55 -29.54 -28.97 18.74
C LEU A 55 -28.26 -29.54 18.16
N SER A 56 -27.60 -30.50 18.83
CA SER A 56 -26.39 -31.13 18.32
C SER A 56 -26.61 -31.90 17.00
N GLU A 57 -27.83 -32.34 16.71
CA GLU A 57 -28.18 -32.98 15.44
C GLU A 57 -28.65 -31.96 14.39
N THR A 58 -29.44 -30.95 14.80
CA THR A 58 -30.07 -30.04 13.86
C THR A 58 -29.16 -28.89 13.40
N ILE A 59 -28.27 -28.40 14.25
CA ILE A 59 -27.34 -27.29 13.91
C ILE A 59 -26.40 -27.67 12.77
N PRO A 60 -25.72 -28.83 12.77
CA PRO A 60 -24.85 -29.21 11.65
C PRO A 60 -25.62 -29.28 10.32
N LEU A 61 -26.86 -29.82 10.34
CA LEU A 61 -27.69 -29.88 9.15
C LEU A 61 -28.07 -28.50 8.62
N LYS A 62 -28.43 -27.55 9.52
CA LYS A 62 -28.73 -26.17 9.14
C LYS A 62 -27.52 -25.46 8.56
N ILE A 63 -26.33 -25.65 9.14
CA ILE A 63 -25.07 -25.09 8.64
C ILE A 63 -24.80 -25.59 7.22
N THR A 64 -24.89 -26.92 7.02
CA THR A 64 -24.63 -27.53 5.70
C THR A 64 -25.66 -27.10 4.67
N GLN A 65 -26.96 -27.08 5.01
CA GLN A 65 -28.00 -26.68 4.09
C GLN A 65 -27.96 -25.21 3.67
N SER A 66 -27.60 -24.33 4.61
CA SER A 66 -27.59 -22.87 4.36
C SER A 66 -26.31 -22.35 3.73
N MET A 67 -25.17 -23.00 3.98
CA MET A 67 -23.84 -22.48 3.61
C MET A 67 -22.93 -23.52 2.96
N GLY A 68 -23.30 -24.79 2.94
CA GLY A 68 -22.45 -25.87 2.42
C GLY A 68 -21.21 -26.17 3.30
N LEU A 69 -21.20 -25.70 4.55
CA LEU A 69 -20.08 -25.89 5.46
C LEU A 69 -20.22 -27.16 6.30
N LEU A 70 -19.08 -27.73 6.67
CA LEU A 70 -18.97 -28.77 7.68
C LEU A 70 -18.30 -28.15 8.93
N CYS A 71 -19.04 -28.09 10.03
CA CYS A 71 -18.52 -27.60 11.31
C CYS A 71 -18.55 -28.73 12.35
N ASP A 72 -17.59 -28.70 13.26
CA ASP A 72 -17.59 -29.59 14.41
C ASP A 72 -18.53 -29.02 15.49
N VAL A 73 -19.59 -29.78 15.80
CA VAL A 73 -20.57 -29.44 16.84
C VAL A 73 -20.54 -30.50 17.92
N SER A 74 -20.06 -30.13 19.08
CA SER A 74 -19.91 -31.03 20.22
C SER A 74 -20.69 -30.54 21.45
N VAL A 75 -21.11 -31.49 22.28
CA VAL A 75 -21.72 -31.22 23.58
C VAL A 75 -20.61 -31.25 24.62
N ALA A 76 -20.52 -30.23 25.44
CA ALA A 76 -19.61 -30.14 26.57
C ALA A 76 -20.38 -30.07 27.88
N ASP A 77 -19.76 -30.60 28.95
CA ASP A 77 -20.32 -30.66 30.29
C ASP A 77 -19.64 -29.65 31.22
N ASP A 78 -20.44 -28.89 31.94
CA ASP A 78 -19.95 -28.18 33.14
C ASP A 78 -20.08 -29.08 34.35
N SER A 79 -18.97 -29.70 34.71
CA SER A 79 -18.89 -30.65 35.83
C SER A 79 -19.29 -30.06 37.20
N ASP A 80 -19.16 -28.74 37.38
CA ASP A 80 -19.44 -28.06 38.64
C ASP A 80 -20.95 -27.92 38.89
N ASN A 81 -21.74 -27.72 37.80
CA ASN A 81 -23.16 -27.44 37.88
C ASN A 81 -24.03 -28.45 37.13
N ASN A 82 -23.43 -29.51 36.60
CA ASN A 82 -24.09 -30.54 35.78
C ASN A 82 -24.92 -29.93 34.59
N LEU A 83 -24.43 -28.83 34.04
CA LEU A 83 -25.04 -28.13 32.92
C LEU A 83 -24.36 -28.54 31.60
N LYS A 84 -25.15 -28.71 30.55
CA LYS A 84 -24.66 -29.02 29.21
C LYS A 84 -24.75 -27.80 28.31
N TYR A 85 -23.70 -27.61 27.51
CA TYR A 85 -23.63 -26.52 26.51
C TYR A 85 -23.04 -27.04 25.20
N LEU A 86 -23.25 -26.32 24.10
CA LEU A 86 -22.74 -26.70 22.78
C LEU A 86 -21.51 -25.86 22.42
N VAL A 87 -20.56 -26.50 21.76
CA VAL A 87 -19.36 -25.89 21.21
C VAL A 87 -19.39 -26.13 19.70
N ILE A 88 -19.49 -25.04 18.94
CA ILE A 88 -19.46 -25.04 17.47
C ILE A 88 -18.12 -24.50 17.05
N LYS A 89 -17.25 -25.37 16.53
CA LYS A 89 -15.94 -24.98 16.04
C LYS A 89 -15.98 -24.79 14.54
N VAL A 90 -15.66 -23.60 14.09
CA VAL A 90 -15.65 -23.20 12.67
C VAL A 90 -14.19 -22.98 12.23
N ASN A 91 -13.77 -23.70 11.20
CA ASN A 91 -12.47 -23.45 10.59
C ASN A 91 -12.56 -22.30 9.58
N LYS A 92 -11.45 -21.63 9.28
CA LYS A 92 -11.36 -20.73 8.14
C LYS A 92 -11.56 -21.54 6.86
N TYR A 93 -12.34 -21.00 5.95
CA TYR A 93 -12.52 -21.55 4.59
C TYR A 93 -11.76 -20.68 3.58
N GLU A 94 -11.18 -21.33 2.58
CA GLU A 94 -10.48 -20.63 1.50
C GLU A 94 -11.44 -19.94 0.55
N ASN A 95 -12.56 -20.60 0.22
CA ASN A 95 -13.61 -20.02 -0.61
C ASN A 95 -14.56 -19.17 0.23
N PRO A 96 -14.97 -18.00 -0.28
CA PRO A 96 -15.94 -17.14 0.40
C PRO A 96 -17.27 -17.87 0.64
N VAL A 97 -17.72 -17.80 1.86
CA VAL A 97 -18.97 -18.40 2.32
C VAL A 97 -20.04 -17.33 2.39
N SER A 98 -21.22 -17.59 1.82
CA SER A 98 -22.37 -16.70 1.94
C SER A 98 -23.48 -17.34 2.79
N TYR A 99 -24.18 -16.52 3.54
CA TYR A 99 -25.43 -16.86 4.22
C TYR A 99 -26.55 -16.00 3.66
N HIS A 100 -27.56 -16.64 3.05
CA HIS A 100 -28.64 -15.97 2.31
C HIS A 100 -28.15 -14.97 1.25
N GLY A 101 -27.07 -15.32 0.52
CA GLY A 101 -26.46 -14.48 -0.52
C GLY A 101 -25.66 -13.29 0.00
N LYS A 102 -25.50 -13.16 1.32
CA LYS A 102 -24.68 -12.13 1.96
C LYS A 102 -23.41 -12.72 2.57
N TYR A 103 -22.34 -11.98 2.51
CA TYR A 103 -21.05 -12.36 3.09
C TYR A 103 -20.83 -11.61 4.39
N TYR A 104 -20.27 -12.26 5.38
CA TYR A 104 -20.00 -11.68 6.69
C TYR A 104 -18.56 -11.94 7.11
N LYS A 105 -17.98 -10.99 7.84
CA LYS A 105 -16.65 -11.11 8.49
C LYS A 105 -16.72 -10.72 9.96
N ARG A 106 -15.77 -11.22 10.75
CA ARG A 106 -15.55 -10.77 12.13
C ARG A 106 -14.61 -9.56 12.14
N VAL A 107 -15.04 -8.49 12.79
CA VAL A 107 -14.25 -7.29 13.05
C VAL A 107 -14.26 -7.04 14.55
N GLY A 108 -13.18 -7.42 15.23
CA GLY A 108 -13.16 -7.53 16.68
C GLY A 108 -14.22 -8.49 17.18
N SER A 109 -15.06 -8.09 18.14
CA SER A 109 -16.19 -8.87 18.65
C SER A 109 -17.48 -8.74 17.85
N THR A 110 -17.48 -8.00 16.71
CA THR A 110 -18.67 -7.77 15.90
C THR A 110 -18.69 -8.59 14.62
N THR A 111 -19.90 -8.87 14.11
CA THR A 111 -20.11 -9.48 12.80
C THR A 111 -20.62 -8.42 11.84
N GLN A 112 -19.89 -8.17 10.75
CA GLN A 112 -20.22 -7.16 9.75
C GLN A 112 -20.49 -7.79 8.39
N GLU A 113 -21.45 -7.23 7.65
CA GLU A 113 -21.72 -7.60 6.27
C GLU A 113 -20.61 -7.06 5.37
N VAL A 114 -20.01 -7.92 4.53
CA VAL A 114 -18.97 -7.56 3.57
C VAL A 114 -19.63 -7.17 2.26
N THR A 115 -19.40 -5.94 1.82
CA THR A 115 -19.98 -5.38 0.59
C THR A 115 -18.93 -4.62 -0.22
N GLY A 116 -19.28 -4.28 -1.48
CA GLY A 116 -18.43 -3.43 -2.31
C GLY A 116 -17.03 -4.01 -2.54
N PHE A 117 -16.00 -3.20 -2.32
CA PHE A 117 -14.61 -3.58 -2.60
C PHE A 117 -14.11 -4.72 -1.73
N GLU A 118 -14.48 -4.76 -0.45
CA GLU A 118 -14.08 -5.84 0.45
C GLU A 118 -14.61 -7.20 0.00
N LEU A 119 -15.81 -7.22 -0.57
CA LEU A 119 -16.38 -8.44 -1.16
C LEU A 119 -15.59 -8.88 -2.39
N ASN A 120 -15.20 -7.94 -3.25
CA ASN A 120 -14.37 -8.24 -4.41
C ASN A 120 -13.01 -8.81 -3.99
N ASP A 121 -12.37 -8.23 -2.98
CA ASP A 121 -11.10 -8.75 -2.45
C ASP A 121 -11.26 -10.13 -1.83
N LEU A 122 -12.34 -10.37 -1.09
CA LEU A 122 -12.65 -11.68 -0.53
C LEU A 122 -12.77 -12.75 -1.63
N ILE A 123 -13.47 -12.42 -2.72
CA ILE A 123 -13.66 -13.32 -3.86
C ILE A 123 -12.34 -13.54 -4.63
N LEU A 124 -11.59 -12.48 -4.93
CA LEU A 124 -10.32 -12.58 -5.66
C LEU A 124 -9.29 -13.42 -4.91
N ASN A 125 -9.17 -13.19 -3.60
CA ASN A 125 -8.27 -13.95 -2.75
C ASN A 125 -8.56 -15.46 -2.75
N ALA A 126 -9.82 -15.84 -2.84
CA ALA A 126 -10.22 -17.25 -2.96
C ALA A 126 -9.74 -17.93 -4.24
N TYR A 127 -9.62 -17.16 -5.32
CA TYR A 127 -9.05 -17.64 -6.58
C TYR A 127 -7.53 -17.48 -6.66
N GLY A 128 -6.88 -17.06 -5.58
CA GLY A 128 -5.44 -16.76 -5.58
C GLY A 128 -5.07 -15.57 -6.47
N LEU A 129 -6.02 -14.69 -6.77
CA LEU A 129 -5.83 -13.51 -7.60
C LEU A 129 -5.68 -12.27 -6.72
N SER A 130 -4.78 -11.37 -7.15
CA SER A 130 -4.67 -10.03 -6.60
C SER A 130 -5.49 -9.03 -7.45
N TRP A 131 -5.81 -7.88 -6.86
CA TRP A 131 -6.51 -6.81 -7.56
C TRP A 131 -5.83 -6.41 -8.88
N ASP A 132 -4.52 -6.32 -8.87
CA ASP A 132 -3.70 -5.92 -10.01
C ASP A 132 -3.52 -7.00 -11.08
N ALA A 133 -3.91 -8.26 -10.79
CA ALA A 133 -3.92 -9.37 -11.73
C ALA A 133 -5.18 -9.42 -12.61
N VAL A 134 -6.25 -8.70 -12.23
CA VAL A 134 -7.51 -8.67 -12.99
C VAL A 134 -7.31 -7.93 -14.30
N SER A 135 -7.83 -8.48 -15.39
CA SER A 135 -7.74 -7.88 -16.72
C SER A 135 -8.70 -6.68 -16.90
N ILE A 136 -8.30 -5.76 -17.75
CA ILE A 136 -9.12 -4.59 -18.17
C ILE A 136 -9.59 -4.83 -19.62
N PRO A 137 -10.87 -4.64 -19.92
CA PRO A 137 -11.38 -4.69 -21.29
C PRO A 137 -10.94 -3.44 -22.08
N ASP A 138 -10.95 -3.56 -23.40
CA ASP A 138 -10.80 -2.46 -24.35
C ASP A 138 -9.50 -1.64 -24.22
N VAL A 139 -8.39 -2.31 -23.84
CA VAL A 139 -7.05 -1.73 -23.80
C VAL A 139 -6.13 -2.54 -24.70
N SER A 140 -5.36 -1.87 -25.52
CA SER A 140 -4.38 -2.42 -26.43
C SER A 140 -2.96 -1.99 -26.07
N VAL A 141 -1.97 -2.80 -26.43
CA VAL A 141 -0.54 -2.44 -26.26
C VAL A 141 -0.19 -1.14 -26.99
N LYS A 142 -0.92 -0.82 -28.07
CA LYS A 142 -0.72 0.41 -28.86
C LYS A 142 -1.12 1.68 -28.09
N ASP A 143 -1.93 1.53 -27.02
CA ASP A 143 -2.35 2.66 -26.18
C ASP A 143 -1.31 2.98 -25.08
N PHE A 144 -0.25 2.16 -24.97
CA PHE A 144 0.76 2.31 -23.93
C PHE A 144 1.83 3.35 -24.29
N ASP A 145 2.44 3.93 -23.27
CA ASP A 145 3.44 4.98 -23.37
C ASP A 145 4.84 4.39 -23.70
N GLU A 146 5.39 4.77 -24.84
CA GLU A 146 6.75 4.41 -25.23
C GLU A 146 7.81 4.90 -24.22
N ARG A 147 7.57 6.02 -23.54
CA ARG A 147 8.43 6.49 -22.46
C ARG A 147 8.47 5.51 -21.31
N ALA A 148 7.33 4.92 -20.92
CA ALA A 148 7.27 3.94 -19.86
C ALA A 148 8.09 2.67 -20.18
N PHE A 149 8.02 2.19 -21.43
CA PHE A 149 8.87 1.08 -21.89
C PHE A 149 10.35 1.45 -21.90
N LYS A 150 10.69 2.65 -22.33
CA LYS A 150 12.07 3.15 -22.32
C LYS A 150 12.62 3.20 -20.87
N VAL A 151 11.83 3.70 -19.94
CA VAL A 151 12.20 3.71 -18.50
C VAL A 151 12.44 2.28 -18.01
N PHE A 152 11.51 1.36 -18.27
CA PHE A 152 11.65 -0.04 -17.90
C PHE A 152 12.97 -0.64 -18.46
N LYS A 153 13.19 -0.56 -19.77
CA LYS A 153 14.36 -1.14 -20.44
C LYS A 153 15.65 -0.53 -19.90
N THR A 154 15.71 0.79 -19.74
CA THR A 154 16.90 1.49 -19.24
C THR A 154 17.28 1.01 -17.83
N TRP A 155 16.31 0.89 -16.93
CA TRP A 155 16.58 0.44 -15.57
C TRP A 155 16.89 -1.06 -15.50
N ALA A 156 16.21 -1.88 -16.28
CA ALA A 156 16.45 -3.32 -16.34
C ALA A 156 17.87 -3.66 -16.77
N ILE A 157 18.41 -2.95 -17.78
CA ILE A 157 19.82 -3.06 -18.21
C ILE A 157 20.75 -2.54 -17.11
N ARG A 158 20.52 -1.33 -16.61
CA ARG A 158 21.35 -0.69 -15.58
C ARG A 158 21.50 -1.52 -14.32
N THR A 159 20.48 -2.28 -13.96
CA THR A 159 20.48 -3.12 -12.75
C THR A 159 20.86 -4.57 -13.02
N ASN A 160 21.30 -4.88 -14.24
CA ASN A 160 21.64 -6.24 -14.69
C ASN A 160 20.50 -7.27 -14.51
N ARG A 161 19.24 -6.83 -14.62
CA ARG A 161 18.08 -7.73 -14.60
C ARG A 161 17.85 -8.40 -15.95
N PHE A 162 18.18 -7.67 -17.02
CA PHE A 162 18.16 -8.14 -18.40
C PHE A 162 19.43 -7.69 -19.09
N LYS A 163 19.87 -8.47 -20.08
CA LYS A 163 20.86 -8.03 -21.06
C LYS A 163 20.17 -7.20 -22.15
N GLU A 164 20.92 -6.35 -22.83
CA GLU A 164 20.40 -5.47 -23.87
C GLU A 164 19.73 -6.28 -24.99
N GLU A 165 20.37 -7.38 -25.41
CA GLU A 165 19.87 -8.28 -26.46
C GLU A 165 18.50 -8.92 -26.09
N GLU A 166 18.25 -9.17 -24.81
CA GLU A 166 16.98 -9.74 -24.31
C GLU A 166 15.83 -8.74 -24.39
N LEU A 167 16.14 -7.44 -24.50
CA LEU A 167 15.17 -6.36 -24.60
C LEU A 167 15.02 -5.78 -26.01
N GLU A 168 15.73 -6.33 -27.00
CA GLU A 168 15.51 -6.09 -28.45
C GLU A 168 14.28 -6.83 -28.95
N ILE A 169 13.17 -6.73 -28.24
CA ILE A 169 11.89 -7.36 -28.55
C ILE A 169 10.78 -6.31 -28.60
N SER A 170 9.66 -6.66 -29.24
CA SER A 170 8.49 -5.79 -29.25
C SER A 170 7.93 -5.55 -27.84
N ASN A 171 7.23 -4.43 -27.66
CA ASN A 171 6.58 -4.13 -26.37
C ASN A 171 5.55 -5.21 -25.97
N GLU A 172 4.87 -5.80 -26.96
CA GLU A 172 3.94 -6.90 -26.74
C GLU A 172 4.67 -8.16 -26.23
N ALA A 173 5.80 -8.54 -26.85
CA ALA A 173 6.61 -9.66 -26.38
C ALA A 173 7.19 -9.40 -24.99
N LEU A 174 7.61 -8.17 -24.69
CA LEU A 174 8.03 -7.79 -23.35
C LEU A 174 6.90 -7.97 -22.34
N LEU A 175 5.69 -7.49 -22.65
CA LEU A 175 4.53 -7.65 -21.75
C LEU A 175 4.14 -9.12 -21.55
N GLN A 176 4.31 -9.98 -22.56
CA GLN A 176 4.13 -11.43 -22.41
C GLN A 176 5.17 -12.02 -21.43
N ASN A 177 6.45 -11.65 -21.57
CA ASN A 177 7.52 -12.06 -20.66
C ASN A 177 7.29 -11.56 -19.22
N LEU A 178 6.66 -10.41 -19.06
CA LEU A 178 6.26 -9.84 -17.79
C LEU A 178 4.98 -10.48 -17.22
N ARG A 179 4.35 -11.43 -17.96
CA ARG A 179 3.06 -12.03 -17.60
C ARG A 179 1.97 -10.99 -17.32
N ALA A 180 1.98 -9.94 -18.14
CA ALA A 180 1.10 -8.78 -18.03
C ALA A 180 -0.28 -9.02 -18.67
N PHE A 181 -0.51 -10.20 -19.23
CA PHE A 181 -1.79 -10.62 -19.79
C PHE A 181 -2.50 -11.64 -18.88
N ASP A 182 -3.82 -11.56 -18.85
CA ASP A 182 -4.72 -12.63 -18.46
C ASP A 182 -5.47 -13.08 -19.72
N LYS A 183 -5.13 -14.27 -20.21
CA LYS A 183 -5.49 -14.76 -21.56
C LYS A 183 -5.03 -13.74 -22.63
N GLU A 184 -5.96 -13.10 -23.32
CA GLU A 184 -5.68 -12.12 -24.37
C GLU A 184 -5.83 -10.66 -23.91
N ARG A 185 -6.16 -10.43 -22.63
CA ARG A 185 -6.42 -9.09 -22.09
C ARG A 185 -5.30 -8.62 -21.17
N LEU A 186 -5.00 -7.34 -21.26
CA LEU A 186 -4.01 -6.70 -20.38
C LEU A 186 -4.53 -6.59 -18.94
N THR A 187 -3.66 -6.91 -17.97
CA THR A 187 -3.99 -6.80 -16.55
C THR A 187 -3.96 -5.35 -16.07
N ARG A 188 -4.60 -5.08 -14.93
CA ARG A 188 -4.48 -3.77 -14.25
C ARG A 188 -3.03 -3.40 -14.01
N ALA A 189 -2.18 -4.35 -13.62
CA ALA A 189 -0.75 -4.10 -13.44
C ALA A 189 -0.07 -3.58 -14.70
N ALA A 190 -0.38 -4.14 -15.87
CA ALA A 190 0.15 -3.68 -17.14
C ALA A 190 -0.30 -2.25 -17.45
N VAL A 191 -1.60 -1.97 -17.28
CA VAL A 191 -2.17 -0.64 -17.51
C VAL A 191 -1.57 0.38 -16.54
N MET A 192 -1.48 0.05 -15.26
CA MET A 192 -0.87 0.92 -14.26
C MET A 192 0.60 1.21 -14.56
N ALA A 193 1.37 0.20 -14.97
CA ALA A 193 2.79 0.36 -15.21
C ALA A 193 3.11 1.11 -16.50
N PHE A 194 2.32 0.96 -17.59
CA PHE A 194 2.71 1.38 -18.92
C PHE A 194 1.72 2.30 -19.64
N HIS A 195 0.46 2.44 -19.19
CA HIS A 195 -0.49 3.32 -19.86
C HIS A 195 -0.26 4.80 -19.50
N PRO A 196 -0.32 5.74 -20.46
CA PRO A 196 -0.09 7.17 -20.18
C PRO A 196 -1.17 7.82 -19.31
N ASP A 197 -2.33 7.20 -19.20
CA ASP A 197 -3.45 7.69 -18.38
C ASP A 197 -4.18 6.49 -17.72
N PRO A 198 -3.59 5.90 -16.66
CA PRO A 198 -4.22 4.80 -15.93
C PRO A 198 -5.46 5.24 -15.13
N GLU A 199 -5.63 6.56 -14.92
CA GLU A 199 -6.73 7.12 -14.15
C GLU A 199 -8.09 6.94 -14.84
N LYS A 200 -8.12 6.64 -16.14
CA LYS A 200 -9.34 6.21 -16.83
C LYS A 200 -10.05 5.03 -16.16
N TRP A 201 -9.30 4.13 -15.53
CA TRP A 201 -9.81 2.92 -14.90
C TRP A 201 -9.60 2.91 -13.39
N VAL A 202 -8.57 3.63 -12.90
CA VAL A 202 -8.14 3.60 -11.51
C VAL A 202 -8.03 5.04 -10.99
N ILE A 203 -9.14 5.55 -10.47
CA ILE A 203 -9.20 6.89 -9.88
C ILE A 203 -8.13 7.00 -8.78
N GLY A 204 -7.37 8.10 -8.77
CA GLY A 204 -6.29 8.30 -7.81
C GLY A 204 -5.00 7.53 -8.12
N ALA A 205 -4.81 7.06 -9.37
CA ALA A 205 -3.58 6.45 -9.85
C ALA A 205 -2.47 7.47 -10.16
N TYR A 206 -2.37 8.53 -9.35
CA TYR A 206 -1.38 9.58 -9.48
C TYR A 206 -0.73 9.91 -8.13
N THR A 207 0.32 10.72 -8.16
CA THR A 207 1.02 11.19 -6.95
C THR A 207 0.83 12.69 -6.80
N LYS A 208 0.40 13.13 -5.62
CA LYS A 208 0.22 14.54 -5.27
C LYS A 208 1.31 15.00 -4.33
N ILE A 209 1.91 16.15 -4.61
CA ILE A 209 2.95 16.78 -3.79
C ILE A 209 2.43 18.13 -3.35
N GLY A 210 2.47 18.42 -2.04
CA GLY A 210 2.12 19.72 -1.49
C GLY A 210 3.24 20.27 -0.60
N TYR A 211 3.53 21.57 -0.73
CA TYR A 211 4.39 22.28 0.21
C TYR A 211 3.56 23.15 1.13
N PHE A 212 3.68 22.92 2.41
CA PHE A 212 2.85 23.47 3.46
C PHE A 212 3.66 24.44 4.35
N ALA A 213 3.11 25.62 4.57
CA ALA A 213 3.62 26.53 5.61
C ALA A 213 3.28 26.02 7.02
N ASN A 214 2.08 25.47 7.15
CA ASN A 214 1.53 24.81 8.34
C ASN A 214 0.42 23.86 7.88
N ASP A 215 -0.27 23.20 8.81
CA ASP A 215 -1.32 22.22 8.48
C ASP A 215 -2.53 22.80 7.72
N ALA A 216 -2.74 24.12 7.76
CA ALA A 216 -3.85 24.80 7.08
C ALA A 216 -3.47 25.44 5.75
N ASP A 217 -2.21 25.90 5.59
CA ASP A 217 -1.78 26.74 4.49
C ASP A 217 -0.86 25.98 3.52
N ILE A 218 -1.36 25.76 2.32
CA ILE A 218 -0.61 25.20 1.20
C ILE A 218 0.00 26.33 0.38
N LEU A 219 1.33 26.37 0.28
CA LEU A 219 2.04 27.38 -0.50
C LEU A 219 2.01 27.09 -2.00
N PHE A 220 2.24 25.82 -2.37
CA PHE A 220 2.13 25.34 -3.75
C PHE A 220 2.01 23.81 -3.80
N GLN A 221 1.54 23.30 -4.92
CA GLN A 221 1.35 21.87 -5.12
C GLN A 221 1.63 21.47 -6.57
N ASP A 222 1.93 20.19 -6.77
CA ASP A 222 2.06 19.53 -8.08
C ASP A 222 1.32 18.20 -8.05
N GLU A 223 0.87 17.77 -9.23
CA GLU A 223 0.27 16.46 -9.45
C GLU A 223 1.08 15.76 -10.54
N ILE A 224 1.44 14.51 -10.31
CA ILE A 224 2.24 13.70 -11.21
C ILE A 224 1.36 12.58 -11.73
N HIS A 225 0.94 12.73 -12.96
CA HIS A 225 0.08 11.81 -13.69
C HIS A 225 0.91 10.88 -14.58
N GLY A 226 0.25 9.92 -15.22
CA GLY A 226 0.88 8.99 -16.15
C GLY A 226 1.11 7.60 -15.56
N SER A 227 1.88 6.80 -16.26
CA SER A 227 2.20 5.44 -15.86
C SER A 227 3.02 5.40 -14.56
N LEU A 228 2.92 4.33 -13.77
CA LEU A 228 3.73 4.20 -12.56
C LEU A 228 5.24 4.18 -12.85
N MET A 229 5.64 3.72 -14.05
CA MET A 229 7.03 3.77 -14.48
C MET A 229 7.55 5.20 -14.58
N THR A 230 6.79 6.07 -15.21
CA THR A 230 7.16 7.49 -15.39
C THR A 230 6.96 8.29 -14.11
N GLN A 231 5.93 7.99 -13.32
CA GLN A 231 5.68 8.67 -12.03
C GLN A 231 6.87 8.56 -11.06
N VAL A 232 7.56 7.41 -11.03
CA VAL A 232 8.74 7.25 -10.14
C VAL A 232 9.84 8.25 -10.51
N GLU A 233 10.15 8.39 -11.79
CA GLU A 233 11.20 9.33 -12.25
C GLU A 233 10.77 10.77 -12.08
N ASP A 234 9.56 11.11 -12.52
CA ASP A 234 9.02 12.47 -12.50
C ASP A 234 8.85 12.98 -11.05
N ALA A 235 8.39 12.12 -10.13
CA ALA A 235 8.28 12.47 -8.71
C ALA A 235 9.66 12.76 -8.10
N LEU A 236 10.65 11.90 -8.36
CA LEU A 236 12.01 12.11 -7.86
C LEU A 236 12.63 13.38 -8.46
N ASP A 237 12.41 13.64 -9.76
CA ASP A 237 12.94 14.82 -10.41
C ASP A 237 12.32 16.10 -9.82
N ILE A 238 11.00 16.18 -9.72
CA ILE A 238 10.30 17.33 -9.14
C ILE A 238 10.70 17.52 -7.68
N ILE A 239 10.76 16.47 -6.86
CA ILE A 239 11.12 16.56 -5.46
C ILE A 239 12.53 17.15 -5.30
N TYR A 240 13.51 16.66 -6.05
CA TYR A 240 14.91 17.08 -5.87
C TYR A 240 15.32 18.32 -6.68
N THR A 241 14.51 18.75 -7.64
CA THR A 241 14.78 20.00 -8.39
C THR A 241 13.97 21.18 -7.91
N LYS A 242 12.76 20.96 -7.39
CA LYS A 242 11.86 22.03 -6.96
C LYS A 242 11.74 22.15 -5.45
N TYR A 243 11.54 21.02 -4.75
CA TYR A 243 11.20 21.01 -3.32
C TYR A 243 12.43 20.82 -2.42
N MET A 244 13.24 19.81 -2.66
CA MET A 244 14.40 19.43 -1.85
C MET A 244 15.71 19.66 -2.59
N LYS A 245 16.03 20.91 -2.88
CA LYS A 245 17.31 21.21 -3.50
C LYS A 245 18.46 20.89 -2.55
N ALA A 246 19.57 20.38 -3.12
CA ALA A 246 20.77 20.15 -2.35
C ALA A 246 21.36 21.46 -1.85
N LEU A 247 21.85 21.48 -0.64
CA LEU A 247 22.83 22.47 -0.17
C LEU A 247 24.20 22.07 -0.69
N ILE A 248 24.87 23.03 -1.31
CA ILE A 248 26.21 22.81 -1.89
C ILE A 248 27.24 23.33 -0.92
N SER A 249 28.16 22.46 -0.54
CA SER A 249 29.32 22.85 0.29
C SER A 249 30.62 22.42 -0.37
N TYR A 250 31.72 23.01 0.07
CA TYR A 250 33.06 22.66 -0.36
C TYR A 250 33.85 22.28 0.90
N PRO A 251 33.82 20.99 1.33
CA PRO A 251 34.52 20.53 2.54
C PRO A 251 36.02 20.75 2.46
N ASP A 252 36.56 20.71 1.27
CA ASP A 252 37.90 21.13 0.88
C ASP A 252 37.75 22.04 -0.35
N GLU A 253 38.72 22.91 -0.61
CA GLU A 253 38.64 23.92 -1.68
C GLU A 253 38.38 23.33 -3.09
N ILE A 254 38.42 22.02 -3.26
CA ILE A 254 38.39 21.31 -4.56
C ILE A 254 37.09 20.52 -4.76
N HIS A 255 36.61 19.86 -3.72
CA HIS A 255 35.48 18.91 -3.87
C HIS A 255 34.14 19.54 -3.51
N ARG A 256 33.22 19.50 -4.47
CA ARG A 256 31.81 19.88 -4.26
C ARG A 256 31.05 18.73 -3.58
N ALA A 257 30.44 19.01 -2.45
CA ALA A 257 29.52 18.10 -1.77
C ALA A 257 28.09 18.61 -1.89
N GLU A 258 27.17 17.69 -2.11
CA GLU A 258 25.71 17.94 -2.16
C GLU A 258 25.06 17.29 -0.94
N THR A 259 24.44 18.10 -0.09
CA THR A 259 23.70 17.62 1.08
C THR A 259 22.21 17.85 0.88
N TYR A 260 21.46 16.77 0.82
CA TYR A 260 20.01 16.81 0.71
C TYR A 260 19.36 16.79 2.10
N PHE A 261 18.17 17.34 2.18
CA PHE A 261 17.34 17.29 3.38
C PHE A 261 17.14 15.87 3.89
N PHE A 262 16.79 14.98 2.97
CA PHE A 262 16.65 13.55 3.21
C PHE A 262 17.34 12.77 2.08
N PRO A 263 17.98 11.62 2.36
CA PRO A 263 18.73 10.86 1.37
C PRO A 263 17.90 10.42 0.18
N ARG A 264 18.34 10.74 -1.04
CA ARG A 264 17.61 10.46 -2.28
C ARG A 264 17.30 8.99 -2.47
N GLY A 265 18.24 8.09 -2.13
CA GLY A 265 18.04 6.65 -2.24
C GLY A 265 16.99 6.11 -1.28
N ALA A 266 16.96 6.62 -0.05
CA ALA A 266 15.97 6.25 0.96
C ALA A 266 14.57 6.78 0.59
N PHE A 267 14.48 8.03 0.12
CA PHE A 267 13.20 8.59 -0.37
C PHE A 267 12.65 7.79 -1.56
N ARG A 268 13.50 7.44 -2.53
CA ARG A 268 13.11 6.60 -3.67
C ARG A 268 12.51 5.27 -3.21
N GLU A 269 13.14 4.61 -2.24
CA GLU A 269 12.65 3.33 -1.72
C GLU A 269 11.29 3.47 -1.03
N LEU A 270 11.06 4.58 -0.28
CA LEU A 270 9.77 4.89 0.34
C LEU A 270 8.67 5.14 -0.71
N LEU A 271 8.98 5.90 -1.76
CA LEU A 271 8.05 6.15 -2.86
C LEU A 271 7.65 4.86 -3.57
N LEU A 272 8.62 3.99 -3.87
CA LEU A 272 8.36 2.68 -4.48
C LEU A 272 7.48 1.80 -3.58
N LYS A 273 7.71 1.83 -2.26
CA LYS A 273 6.83 1.15 -1.31
C LYS A 273 5.43 1.72 -1.31
N ALA A 274 5.28 3.04 -1.31
CA ALA A 274 3.97 3.67 -1.38
C ALA A 274 3.20 3.23 -2.65
N LEU A 275 3.86 3.18 -3.81
CA LEU A 275 3.26 2.73 -5.09
C LEU A 275 2.84 1.26 -5.05
N ILE A 276 3.65 0.37 -4.47
CA ILE A 276 3.39 -1.07 -4.44
C ILE A 276 2.33 -1.43 -3.40
N HIS A 277 2.31 -0.72 -2.27
CA HIS A 277 1.42 -1.05 -1.14
C HIS A 277 0.12 -0.24 -1.11
N LYS A 278 -0.03 0.77 -1.97
CA LYS A 278 -1.27 1.54 -2.10
C LYS A 278 -2.45 0.63 -2.40
N ASP A 279 -3.57 0.87 -1.74
CA ASP A 279 -4.86 0.30 -2.09
C ASP A 279 -5.48 1.07 -3.28
N TYR A 280 -5.28 0.54 -4.48
CA TYR A 280 -5.80 1.14 -5.71
C TYR A 280 -7.32 0.98 -5.90
N THR A 281 -8.00 0.27 -5.01
CA THR A 281 -9.46 0.23 -4.99
C THR A 281 -10.07 1.52 -4.42
N LYS A 282 -9.26 2.32 -3.73
CA LYS A 282 -9.67 3.58 -3.10
C LYS A 282 -9.25 4.77 -3.96
N PRO A 283 -10.11 5.80 -4.10
CA PRO A 283 -9.90 6.92 -5.02
C PRO A 283 -8.94 8.01 -4.50
N TYR A 284 -8.00 7.66 -3.63
CA TYR A 284 -7.06 8.61 -3.06
C TYR A 284 -5.69 8.49 -3.73
N PRO A 285 -5.03 9.59 -4.15
CA PRO A 285 -3.66 9.55 -4.66
C PRO A 285 -2.66 9.25 -3.54
N ILE A 286 -1.42 8.91 -3.91
CA ILE A 286 -0.30 9.00 -2.99
C ILE A 286 -0.09 10.48 -2.68
N GLN A 287 0.12 10.81 -1.41
CA GLN A 287 0.31 12.18 -0.96
C GLN A 287 1.71 12.34 -0.36
N ILE A 288 2.44 13.33 -0.86
CA ILE A 288 3.74 13.73 -0.34
C ILE A 288 3.57 15.14 0.22
N LEU A 289 3.51 15.23 1.55
CA LEU A 289 3.35 16.48 2.26
C LEU A 289 4.73 16.97 2.71
N ILE A 290 5.13 18.11 2.22
CA ILE A 290 6.45 18.70 2.52
C ILE A 290 6.24 19.90 3.42
N TYR A 291 6.86 19.86 4.58
CA TYR A 291 6.92 20.94 5.56
C TYR A 291 8.34 21.48 5.67
N LYS A 292 8.53 22.56 6.38
CA LYS A 292 9.85 23.15 6.64
C LYS A 292 10.84 22.18 7.26
N ASP A 293 10.38 21.29 8.13
CA ASP A 293 11.19 20.42 9.00
C ASP A 293 11.00 18.91 8.73
N LYS A 294 9.97 18.53 7.97
CA LYS A 294 9.63 17.13 7.70
C LYS A 294 9.01 16.93 6.33
N ILE A 295 9.05 15.70 5.87
CA ILE A 295 8.33 15.21 4.70
C ILE A 295 7.51 14.01 5.16
N ASP A 296 6.24 13.97 4.78
CA ASP A 296 5.37 12.83 5.04
C ASP A 296 4.94 12.20 3.70
N ILE A 297 5.23 10.93 3.51
CA ILE A 297 4.79 10.14 2.36
C ILE A 297 3.65 9.25 2.82
N TRP A 298 2.44 9.57 2.40
CA TRP A 298 1.25 8.82 2.77
C TRP A 298 0.63 8.11 1.58
N ASN A 299 0.20 6.87 1.78
CA ASN A 299 -0.65 6.12 0.87
C ASN A 299 -1.80 5.44 1.62
N ILE A 300 -2.97 5.40 1.00
CA ILE A 300 -4.10 4.63 1.51
C ILE A 300 -3.82 3.12 1.41
N GLY A 301 -4.20 2.37 2.42
CA GLY A 301 -4.09 0.92 2.49
C GLY A 301 -3.57 0.45 3.85
N GLU A 302 -4.15 -0.62 4.33
CA GLU A 302 -3.76 -1.24 5.60
C GLU A 302 -2.46 -2.03 5.44
N MET A 303 -1.69 -2.10 6.52
CA MET A 303 -0.53 -2.99 6.57
C MET A 303 -0.98 -4.46 6.51
N PRO A 304 -0.16 -5.36 5.90
CA PRO A 304 -0.42 -6.79 5.98
C PRO A 304 -0.47 -7.25 7.44
N GLU A 305 -1.46 -8.08 7.81
CA GLU A 305 -1.59 -8.61 9.18
C GLU A 305 -0.35 -9.35 9.68
N THR A 306 0.48 -9.85 8.75
CA THR A 306 1.71 -10.60 9.05
C THR A 306 2.90 -9.72 9.42
N VAL A 307 2.79 -8.39 9.26
CA VAL A 307 3.89 -7.45 9.51
C VAL A 307 3.46 -6.41 10.54
N LYS A 308 4.18 -6.33 11.63
CA LYS A 308 3.99 -5.29 12.64
C LYS A 308 4.86 -4.07 12.32
N ILE A 309 4.41 -2.87 12.71
CA ILE A 309 5.12 -1.63 12.46
C ILE A 309 6.53 -1.62 13.11
N GLU A 310 6.64 -2.23 14.28
CA GLU A 310 7.91 -2.34 15.04
C GLU A 310 8.92 -3.28 14.37
N ASP A 311 8.45 -4.12 13.44
CA ASP A 311 9.30 -5.10 12.76
C ASP A 311 9.71 -4.66 11.35
N LEU A 312 9.29 -3.49 10.89
CA LEU A 312 9.60 -2.99 9.53
C LEU A 312 11.10 -2.90 9.27
N TYR A 313 11.90 -2.47 10.26
CA TYR A 313 13.35 -2.37 10.16
C TYR A 313 14.08 -3.68 10.48
N LYS A 314 13.36 -4.77 10.76
CA LYS A 314 13.89 -6.12 10.96
C LYS A 314 13.66 -6.97 9.71
N LEU A 315 14.27 -8.14 9.70
CA LEU A 315 14.04 -9.10 8.61
C LEU A 315 12.59 -9.61 8.67
N HIS A 316 11.83 -9.40 7.58
CA HIS A 316 10.47 -9.89 7.40
C HIS A 316 10.24 -10.33 5.96
N HIS A 317 9.22 -11.15 5.74
CA HIS A 317 8.84 -11.56 4.40
C HIS A 317 8.12 -10.44 3.66
N SER A 318 8.36 -10.34 2.35
CA SER A 318 7.67 -9.39 1.48
C SER A 318 6.24 -9.85 1.23
N ALA A 319 5.27 -9.00 1.52
CA ALA A 319 3.85 -9.23 1.26
C ALA A 319 3.25 -7.99 0.55
N PRO A 320 3.56 -7.78 -0.74
CA PRO A 320 3.06 -6.61 -1.46
C PRO A 320 1.55 -6.72 -1.67
N ARG A 321 0.83 -5.60 -1.51
CA ARG A 321 -0.62 -5.53 -1.81
C ARG A 321 -0.88 -5.73 -3.30
N ASN A 322 0.02 -5.24 -4.16
CA ASN A 322 -0.07 -5.34 -5.61
C ASN A 322 1.10 -6.18 -6.14
N PRO A 323 1.03 -7.51 -6.07
CA PRO A 323 2.15 -8.39 -6.38
C PRO A 323 2.56 -8.40 -7.85
N LYS A 324 1.64 -8.14 -8.79
CA LYS A 324 1.97 -8.01 -10.21
C LYS A 324 2.72 -6.71 -10.53
N ILE A 325 2.31 -5.60 -9.92
CA ILE A 325 3.06 -4.32 -10.01
C ILE A 325 4.44 -4.51 -9.39
N ALA A 326 4.52 -5.17 -8.23
CA ALA A 326 5.79 -5.47 -7.58
C ALA A 326 6.70 -6.35 -8.45
N ASP A 327 6.17 -7.35 -9.16
CA ASP A 327 6.94 -8.19 -10.09
C ASP A 327 7.49 -7.38 -11.28
N ILE A 328 6.68 -6.49 -11.86
CA ILE A 328 7.14 -5.58 -12.92
C ILE A 328 8.27 -4.67 -12.40
N PHE A 329 8.09 -4.08 -11.22
CA PHE A 329 9.11 -3.22 -10.58
C PHE A 329 10.39 -3.99 -10.22
N PHE A 330 10.27 -5.24 -9.80
CA PHE A 330 11.41 -6.11 -9.55
C PHE A 330 12.18 -6.41 -10.84
N LYS A 331 11.48 -6.76 -11.92
CA LYS A 331 12.09 -7.09 -13.22
C LYS A 331 12.76 -5.87 -13.85
N CYS A 332 12.24 -4.66 -13.66
CA CYS A 332 12.95 -3.47 -14.10
C CYS A 332 14.08 -3.04 -13.15
N GLY A 333 14.23 -3.66 -11.98
CA GLY A 333 15.27 -3.31 -11.00
C GLY A 333 14.94 -2.10 -10.13
N PHE A 334 13.68 -1.67 -10.10
CA PHE A 334 13.25 -0.62 -9.18
C PHE A 334 13.29 -1.07 -7.74
N ILE A 335 12.92 -2.33 -7.48
CA ILE A 335 12.92 -2.93 -6.16
C ILE A 335 13.71 -4.24 -6.12
N GLU A 336 14.07 -4.64 -4.90
CA GLU A 336 14.58 -5.97 -4.60
C GLU A 336 13.45 -6.82 -4.01
N SER A 337 13.51 -8.15 -4.22
CA SER A 337 12.69 -9.11 -3.48
C SER A 337 13.26 -9.31 -2.06
N TRP A 338 12.57 -10.06 -1.20
CA TRP A 338 13.04 -10.48 0.13
C TRP A 338 12.75 -9.53 1.30
N GLY A 339 11.86 -8.54 1.18
CA GLY A 339 11.47 -7.68 2.30
C GLY A 339 12.57 -6.74 2.84
N ARG A 340 13.64 -6.52 2.06
CA ARG A 340 14.81 -5.73 2.49
C ARG A 340 14.70 -4.21 2.33
N GLY A 341 13.59 -3.70 1.81
CA GLY A 341 13.48 -2.28 1.48
C GLY A 341 13.68 -1.35 2.69
N TYR A 342 13.08 -1.65 3.84
CA TYR A 342 13.31 -0.86 5.06
C TYR A 342 14.72 -1.02 5.63
N PHE A 343 15.33 -2.19 5.47
CA PHE A 343 16.74 -2.38 5.83
C PHE A 343 17.66 -1.54 4.95
N LYS A 344 17.40 -1.46 3.65
CA LYS A 344 18.11 -0.60 2.71
C LYS A 344 17.95 0.89 3.05
N ILE A 345 16.73 1.32 3.40
CA ILE A 345 16.49 2.68 3.91
C ILE A 345 17.35 2.95 5.13
N LYS A 346 17.40 2.02 6.08
CA LYS A 346 18.22 2.12 7.29
C LYS A 346 19.70 2.29 6.95
N THR A 347 20.25 1.42 6.12
CA THR A 347 21.66 1.50 5.69
C THR A 347 21.99 2.85 5.05
N ILE A 348 21.15 3.32 4.10
CA ILE A 348 21.36 4.61 3.44
C ILE A 348 21.29 5.77 4.44
N CYS A 349 20.35 5.75 5.38
CA CYS A 349 20.24 6.79 6.40
C CYS A 349 21.46 6.80 7.34
N GLU A 350 21.93 5.62 7.76
CA GLU A 350 23.12 5.47 8.61
C GLU A 350 24.37 5.99 7.89
N GLU A 351 24.59 5.62 6.62
CA GLU A 351 25.72 6.07 5.80
C GLU A 351 25.75 7.59 5.59
N GLN A 352 24.58 8.24 5.56
CA GLN A 352 24.45 9.68 5.32
C GLN A 352 24.11 10.48 6.58
N ASN A 353 24.22 9.88 7.77
CA ASN A 353 23.89 10.50 9.07
C ASN A 353 22.49 11.14 9.07
N ALA A 354 21.52 10.48 8.42
CA ALA A 354 20.14 10.91 8.38
C ALA A 354 19.29 10.16 9.42
N THR A 355 18.25 10.82 9.92
CA THR A 355 17.29 10.19 10.82
C THR A 355 16.48 9.14 10.07
N LEU A 356 16.20 8.00 10.71
CA LEU A 356 15.33 6.99 10.14
C LEU A 356 13.90 7.52 9.98
N PRO A 357 13.22 7.19 8.87
CA PRO A 357 11.80 7.51 8.71
C PRO A 357 10.96 6.91 9.82
N GLU A 358 10.01 7.67 10.32
CA GLU A 358 9.06 7.20 11.34
C GLU A 358 7.81 6.65 10.65
N PRO A 359 7.58 5.31 10.68
CA PRO A 359 6.39 4.72 10.10
C PRO A 359 5.17 4.92 11.03
N LYS A 360 4.02 5.29 10.46
CA LYS A 360 2.75 5.45 11.19
C LYS A 360 1.58 4.88 10.39
N VAL A 361 0.63 4.29 11.09
CA VAL A 361 -0.69 3.96 10.53
C VAL A 361 -1.64 5.09 10.90
N VAL A 362 -2.14 5.79 9.90
CA VAL A 362 -2.99 6.98 10.09
C VAL A 362 -4.00 7.12 8.96
N SER A 363 -5.22 7.53 9.28
CA SER A 363 -6.30 7.80 8.30
C SER A 363 -6.56 6.64 7.33
N GLY A 364 -6.54 5.39 7.83
CA GLY A 364 -6.75 4.19 7.01
C GLY A 364 -5.63 3.88 6.01
N GLY A 365 -4.46 4.51 6.20
CA GLY A 365 -3.30 4.35 5.34
C GLY A 365 -2.00 4.25 6.13
N PHE A 366 -0.92 4.25 5.40
CA PHE A 366 0.44 4.19 5.92
C PHE A 366 1.18 5.49 5.59
N SER A 367 1.86 6.03 6.59
CA SER A 367 2.65 7.26 6.52
C SER A 367 4.11 6.96 6.88
N ALA A 368 5.04 7.52 6.14
CA ALA A 368 6.46 7.51 6.44
C ALA A 368 6.97 8.95 6.60
N ILE A 369 7.26 9.35 7.85
CA ILE A 369 7.69 10.70 8.17
C ILE A 369 9.22 10.77 8.14
N CYS A 370 9.77 11.60 7.27
CA CYS A 370 11.20 11.82 7.09
C CYS A 370 11.58 13.19 7.64
N ASN A 371 12.51 13.22 8.60
CA ASN A 371 13.05 14.47 9.16
C ASN A 371 14.37 14.83 8.49
N SER A 372 14.74 16.11 8.53
CA SER A 372 16.02 16.57 8.00
C SER A 372 17.22 15.94 8.73
N SER A 373 18.27 15.65 7.96
CA SER A 373 19.53 15.16 8.55
C SER A 373 20.21 16.24 9.39
N GLU A 374 20.97 15.83 10.40
CA GLU A 374 21.73 16.77 11.24
C GLU A 374 22.79 17.54 10.42
N THR A 375 23.38 16.90 9.41
CA THR A 375 24.31 17.54 8.48
C THR A 375 23.60 18.65 7.69
N TYR A 376 22.40 18.38 7.19
CA TYR A 376 21.60 19.39 6.49
C TYR A 376 21.24 20.57 7.39
N LYS A 377 20.80 20.31 8.63
CA LYS A 377 20.44 21.36 9.60
C LYS A 377 21.61 22.29 9.90
N LYS A 378 22.80 21.72 10.13
CA LYS A 378 24.03 22.51 10.39
C LYS A 378 24.38 23.39 9.20
N LEU A 379 24.40 22.83 8.01
CA LEU A 379 24.73 23.55 6.79
C LEU A 379 23.68 24.62 6.45
N ALA A 380 22.40 24.33 6.65
CA ALA A 380 21.31 25.29 6.47
C ALA A 380 21.45 26.48 7.43
N ALA A 381 21.80 26.22 8.69
CA ALA A 381 22.05 27.26 9.68
C ALA A 381 23.26 28.16 9.30
N GLU A 382 24.34 27.56 8.80
CA GLU A 382 25.50 28.30 8.32
C GLU A 382 25.16 29.23 7.14
N TYR A 383 24.27 28.80 6.26
CA TYR A 383 23.84 29.58 5.09
C TYR A 383 22.67 30.51 5.38
N GLY A 384 22.15 30.53 6.61
CA GLY A 384 20.97 31.32 6.99
C GLY A 384 19.72 30.92 6.21
N ILE A 385 19.62 29.64 5.88
CA ILE A 385 18.48 29.08 5.12
C ILE A 385 17.45 28.55 6.10
N ASP A 386 16.26 29.09 6.03
CA ASP A 386 15.13 28.72 6.85
C ASP A 386 14.08 27.96 5.99
N GLY A 387 14.25 26.64 5.84
CA GLY A 387 13.37 25.77 5.06
C GLY A 387 13.78 25.57 3.59
N PHE A 388 13.03 24.71 2.89
CA PHE A 388 13.36 24.26 1.53
C PHE A 388 13.26 25.34 0.43
N ALA A 389 12.31 26.27 0.56
CA ALA A 389 11.99 27.23 -0.50
C ALA A 389 13.05 28.31 -0.68
N GLU A 390 13.84 28.62 0.37
CA GLU A 390 14.85 29.66 0.31
C GLU A 390 16.16 29.21 -0.37
N THR A 391 16.42 27.90 -0.45
CA THR A 391 17.62 27.36 -1.10
C THR A 391 17.77 27.75 -2.57
N ALA A 392 16.68 28.21 -3.20
CA ALA A 392 16.69 28.63 -4.59
C ALA A 392 17.26 30.03 -4.85
N GLN A 393 17.40 30.89 -3.83
CA GLN A 393 17.67 32.33 -4.03
C GLN A 393 18.98 32.84 -3.42
N LYS A 394 19.59 32.10 -2.48
CA LYS A 394 20.85 32.55 -1.85
C LYS A 394 22.04 31.71 -2.30
N VAL A 395 22.83 32.24 -3.20
CA VAL A 395 24.22 31.75 -3.41
C VAL A 395 25.04 32.31 -2.25
N PRO A 396 25.79 31.50 -1.46
CA PRO A 396 26.62 31.98 -0.37
C PRO A 396 27.60 33.02 -0.89
N SER A 397 27.78 34.11 -0.13
CA SER A 397 28.74 35.19 -0.44
C SER A 397 30.18 34.70 -0.48
N ASN A 398 30.45 33.50 0.02
CA ASN A 398 31.78 32.86 0.07
C ASN A 398 32.03 31.85 -1.05
N CYS A 399 31.18 31.79 -2.10
CA CYS A 399 31.52 31.00 -3.29
C CYS A 399 32.72 31.65 -4.01
N PRO A 400 33.75 30.87 -4.40
CA PRO A 400 34.86 31.41 -5.21
C PRO A 400 34.32 32.12 -6.46
N GLU A 401 34.86 33.28 -6.80
CA GLU A 401 34.38 34.14 -7.93
C GLU A 401 34.22 33.41 -9.28
N VAL A 402 34.85 32.25 -9.45
CA VAL A 402 34.78 31.40 -10.63
C VAL A 402 33.37 30.81 -10.83
N ALA A 403 32.62 30.54 -9.77
CA ALA A 403 31.25 30.00 -9.86
C ALA A 403 30.21 31.05 -10.28
N GLN A 404 30.51 32.33 -10.16
CA GLN A 404 29.63 33.44 -10.52
C GLN A 404 29.67 33.79 -12.02
N LYS A 405 30.60 33.27 -12.80
CA LYS A 405 30.81 33.64 -14.22
C LYS A 405 30.29 32.65 -15.26
N LEU A 406 29.53 31.62 -14.85
CA LEU A 406 28.87 30.77 -15.83
C LEU A 406 27.63 31.48 -16.43
N PRO A 407 27.55 31.64 -17.75
CA PRO A 407 26.43 32.33 -18.38
C PRO A 407 25.14 31.55 -18.09
N ARG A 408 24.19 32.19 -17.43
CA ARG A 408 22.82 31.66 -17.23
C ARG A 408 22.18 31.54 -18.61
N LYS A 409 22.08 30.34 -19.17
CA LYS A 409 21.20 30.10 -20.29
C LYS A 409 19.77 30.42 -19.82
N PRO A 410 19.01 31.25 -20.56
CA PRO A 410 17.63 31.53 -20.19
C PRO A 410 16.84 30.21 -20.22
N MET A 411 16.19 29.90 -19.11
CA MET A 411 15.21 28.81 -19.07
C MET A 411 14.13 29.12 -20.13
N LYS A 412 14.06 28.27 -21.14
CA LYS A 412 12.91 28.30 -22.07
C LYS A 412 11.66 28.11 -21.20
N GLN A 413 10.79 29.10 -21.23
CA GLN A 413 9.46 29.03 -20.67
C GLN A 413 8.77 27.79 -21.26
N PHE A 414 8.48 26.80 -20.42
CA PHE A 414 7.56 25.74 -20.79
C PHE A 414 6.18 26.35 -20.94
N VAL A 415 5.77 26.48 -22.18
CA VAL A 415 4.43 26.92 -22.56
C VAL A 415 3.43 25.93 -21.98
N ARG A 416 2.59 26.44 -21.12
CA ARG A 416 1.40 25.77 -20.58
C ARG A 416 0.47 25.47 -21.75
N ILE A 417 0.40 24.22 -22.20
CA ILE A 417 -0.66 23.81 -23.14
C ILE A 417 -1.93 23.59 -22.30
N GLN A 418 -2.69 24.66 -22.10
CA GLN A 418 -4.10 24.56 -21.77
C GLN A 418 -4.83 24.09 -22.99
N ARG A 419 -5.25 22.83 -23.05
CA ARG A 419 -6.31 22.42 -23.97
C ARG A 419 -7.63 23.02 -23.48
N VAL A 420 -8.02 24.10 -24.09
CA VAL A 420 -9.39 24.61 -24.07
C VAL A 420 -10.27 23.61 -24.81
N VAL A 421 -11.06 22.85 -24.05
CA VAL A 421 -12.17 22.09 -24.65
C VAL A 421 -13.27 23.09 -24.93
N SER A 422 -13.42 23.48 -26.18
CA SER A 422 -14.58 24.24 -26.67
C SER A 422 -15.78 23.29 -26.67
N VAL A 423 -16.71 23.54 -25.77
CA VAL A 423 -18.06 22.98 -25.82
C VAL A 423 -18.80 23.69 -27.00
N GLY A 424 -18.89 23.01 -28.12
CA GLY A 424 -19.81 23.38 -29.22
C GLY A 424 -21.22 22.89 -28.84
N ARG A 425 -22.13 23.82 -28.66
CA ARG A 425 -23.58 23.57 -28.72
C ARG A 425 -23.96 23.16 -30.16
N ILE A 426 -24.61 22.05 -30.32
CA ILE A 426 -25.93 21.86 -30.95
C ILE A 426 -26.46 20.50 -30.50
#